data_7c459fa8cb1820ae1e1bbc7d88871728
#
_entry.id   7c459fa8cb1820ae1e1bbc7d88871728
#
_cell.length_a   1.000
_cell.length_b   1.000
_cell.length_c   1.000
_cell.angle_alpha   90.00
_cell.angle_beta   90.00
_cell.angle_gamma   90.00
#
_symmetry.space_group_name_H-M   'P 1'
#
loop_
_entity.id
_entity.type
_entity.pdbx_description
1 polymer ?
#
loop_
_entity_poly.entity_id
_entity_poly.type
_entity_poly.pdbx_seq_one_letter_code
_entity_poly.pdbx_strand_id
1 'polypeptide(L)' 'MKLQDILFSQGFGTRYDCAHIVEAGAVSIDGEEKTNPLEDFELE' A
#
# COMPACT_ATOMS: atom_id res chain seq x y z
N MET A 1 -1.92 -2.35 10.30
CA MET A 1 -1.97 -3.08 9.01
C MET A 1 -1.00 -2.41 8.05
N LYS A 2 -0.15 -3.18 7.38
CA LYS A 2 0.83 -2.60 6.46
C LYS A 2 0.17 -2.19 5.15
N LEU A 3 0.73 -1.17 4.51
CA LEU A 3 0.15 -0.62 3.29
C LEU A 3 -0.02 -1.68 2.20
N GLN A 4 0.99 -2.54 2.02
CA GLN A 4 0.89 -3.63 1.03
C GLN A 4 -0.27 -4.59 1.36
N ASP A 5 -0.53 -4.81 2.64
CA ASP A 5 -1.63 -5.69 3.07
C ASP A 5 -2.98 -5.04 2.81
N ILE A 6 -3.07 -3.73 2.96
CA ILE A 6 -4.27 -2.98 2.64
C ILE A 6 -4.60 -3.14 1.16
N LEU A 7 -3.62 -2.94 0.29
CA LEU A 7 -3.81 -3.10 -1.15
C LEU A 7 -4.14 -4.54 -1.51
N PHE A 8 -3.50 -5.50 -0.84
CA PHE A 8 -3.77 -6.91 -1.07
C PHE A 8 -5.24 -7.23 -0.77
N SER A 9 -5.76 -6.70 0.34
CA SER A 9 -7.15 -6.93 0.73
C SER A 9 -8.15 -6.29 -0.25
N GLN A 10 -7.71 -5.27 -0.99
CA GLN A 10 -8.54 -4.59 -1.99
C GLN A 10 -8.50 -5.28 -3.35
N GLY A 11 -7.70 -6.33 -3.52
CA GLY A 11 -7.66 -7.09 -4.75
C GLY A 11 -6.71 -6.57 -5.81
N PHE A 12 -5.67 -5.84 -5.43
CA PHE A 12 -4.70 -5.28 -6.38
C PHE A 12 -3.64 -6.27 -6.83
N GLY A 13 -3.78 -7.54 -6.48
CA GLY A 13 -2.84 -8.57 -6.86
C GLY A 13 -2.20 -9.22 -5.63
N THR A 14 -1.02 -9.83 -5.80
CA THR A 14 -0.31 -10.44 -4.68
C THR A 14 0.32 -9.35 -3.81
N ARG A 15 0.78 -9.73 -2.60
CA ARG A 15 1.51 -8.79 -1.75
C ARG A 15 2.75 -8.24 -2.45
N TYR A 16 3.40 -9.06 -3.27
CA TYR A 16 4.55 -8.63 -4.04
C TYR A 16 4.16 -7.54 -5.04
N ASP A 17 3.06 -7.75 -5.76
CA ASP A 17 2.55 -6.74 -6.70
C ASP A 17 2.17 -5.46 -5.98
N CYS A 18 1.52 -5.58 -4.84
CA CYS A 18 1.11 -4.42 -4.04
C CYS A 18 2.33 -3.63 -3.56
N ALA A 19 3.38 -4.31 -3.13
CA ALA A 19 4.61 -3.64 -2.72
C ALA A 19 5.22 -2.86 -3.89
N HIS A 20 5.21 -3.43 -5.08
CA HIS A 20 5.72 -2.76 -6.28
C HIS A 20 4.91 -1.52 -6.63
N ILE A 21 3.58 -1.60 -6.52
CA ILE A 21 2.69 -0.47 -6.77
C ILE A 21 3.04 0.68 -5.83
N VAL A 22 3.23 0.39 -4.55
CA VAL A 22 3.57 1.41 -3.58
C VAL A 22 4.94 2.03 -3.87
N GLU A 23 5.93 1.19 -4.14
CA GLU A 23 7.29 1.66 -4.41
C GLU A 23 7.38 2.50 -5.68
N ALA A 24 6.48 2.27 -6.62
CA ALA A 24 6.40 3.06 -7.85
C ALA A 24 5.76 4.43 -7.64
N GLY A 25 5.28 4.73 -6.44
CA GLY A 25 4.66 6.01 -6.13
C GLY A 25 3.24 6.15 -6.66
N ALA A 26 2.56 5.03 -6.91
CA ALA A 26 1.20 5.04 -7.46
C ALA A 26 0.12 5.15 -6.37
N VAL A 27 0.50 5.19 -5.10
CA VAL A 27 -0.44 5.23 -3.98
C VAL A 27 -0.30 6.55 -3.24
N SER A 28 -1.43 7.21 -2.98
CA SER A 28 -1.45 8.38 -2.12
C SER A 28 -2.55 8.22 -1.06
N ILE A 29 -2.29 8.75 0.12
CA ILE A 29 -3.23 8.71 1.23
C ILE A 29 -3.32 10.13 1.79
N ASP A 30 -4.54 10.66 1.85
CA ASP A 30 -4.79 12.04 2.29
C ASP A 30 -3.98 13.06 1.50
N GLY A 31 -3.78 12.81 0.20
CA GLY A 31 -3.05 13.70 -0.67
C GLY A 31 -1.53 13.57 -0.56
N GLU A 32 -1.03 12.64 0.24
CA GLU A 32 0.39 12.41 0.42
C GLU A 32 0.80 11.11 -0.26
N GLU A 33 1.78 11.20 -1.16
CA GLU A 33 2.29 10.03 -1.88
C GLU A 33 3.04 9.12 -0.93
N LYS A 34 2.70 7.82 -0.96
CA LYS A 34 3.33 6.82 -0.12
C LYS A 34 4.18 5.88 -0.97
N THR A 35 5.42 5.65 -0.53
CA THR A 35 6.36 4.80 -1.26
C THR A 35 6.91 3.65 -0.41
N ASN A 36 6.52 3.57 0.87
CA ASN A 36 6.97 2.48 1.74
C ASN A 36 5.84 1.45 1.93
N PRO A 37 5.94 0.26 1.31
CA PRO A 37 4.89 -0.75 1.42
C PRO A 37 4.76 -1.33 2.82
N LEU A 38 5.78 -1.16 3.65
CA LEU A 38 5.79 -1.69 5.01
C LEU A 38 5.32 -0.66 6.04
N GLU A 39 4.91 0.51 5.60
CA GLU A 39 4.38 1.53 6.51
C GLU A 39 3.10 1.02 7.15
N ASP A 40 3.02 1.15 8.47
CA ASP A 40 1.90 0.62 9.26
C ASP A 40 0.82 1.67 9.43
N PHE A 41 -0.43 1.23 9.28
CA PHE A 41 -1.61 2.09 9.46
C PHE A 41 -2.59 1.40 10.38
N GLU A 42 -3.24 2.17 11.23
CA GLU A 42 -4.34 1.66 12.05
C GLU A 42 -5.64 1.86 11.27
N LEU A 43 -6.35 0.75 11.07
CA LEU A 43 -7.67 0.77 10.45
C LEU A 43 -8.69 0.39 11.51
N GLU A 44 -9.71 1.18 11.62
CA GLU A 44 -10.81 0.91 12.54
C GLU A 44 -11.95 0.18 11.85
#